data_313edfb13ee7a6717d3795d25813b49e
#
_entry.id   313edfb13ee7a6717d3795d25813b49e
#
_cell.length_a   1.000
_cell.length_b   1.000
_cell.length_c   1.000
_cell.angle_alpha   90.00
_cell.angle_beta   90.00
_cell.angle_gamma   90.00
#
_symmetry.space_group_name_H-M   'P 1'
#
loop_
_entity.id
_entity.type
_entity.pdbx_description
1 polymer ?
#
loop_
_entity_poly.entity_id
_entity_poly.type
_entity_poly.pdbx_seq_one_letter_code
_entity_poly.pdbx_strand_id
1 'polypeptide(L)' 'MLYGICNLSIIPIRSESSETSEMVSQILFGEHFKVLDKRKQWSKVRLHFDNCEGYIDNKQYIEISEE' A
#
# COMPACT_ATOMS: atom_id res chain seq x y z
N MET A 1 0.50 5.69 14.64
CA MET A 1 1.03 4.95 13.48
C MET A 1 -0.03 4.87 12.40
N LEU A 2 0.37 4.96 11.16
CA LEU A 2 -0.55 5.05 10.04
C LEU A 2 -0.71 3.72 9.33
N TYR A 3 -1.96 3.35 9.08
CA TYR A 3 -2.29 2.12 8.36
C TYR A 3 -3.20 2.44 7.19
N GLY A 4 -3.25 1.53 6.24
CA GLY A 4 -4.18 1.61 5.14
C GLY A 4 -4.95 0.32 5.00
N ILE A 5 -6.09 0.38 4.35
CA ILE A 5 -6.90 -0.80 4.07
C ILE A 5 -7.31 -0.78 2.60
N CYS A 6 -7.30 -1.94 1.99
CA CYS A 6 -7.71 -2.09 0.60
C CYS A 6 -9.23 -2.18 0.52
N ASN A 7 -9.85 -1.19 -0.12
CA ASN A 7 -11.29 -1.22 -0.36
C ASN A 7 -11.63 -1.50 -1.84
N LEU A 8 -10.62 -1.91 -2.60
CA LEU A 8 -10.78 -2.34 -3.98
C LEU A 8 -10.57 -3.84 -4.06
N SER A 9 -10.91 -4.44 -5.19
CA SER A 9 -10.72 -5.88 -5.34
C SER A 9 -9.26 -6.26 -5.19
N ILE A 10 -8.36 -5.43 -5.71
CA ILE A 10 -6.94 -5.70 -5.68
C ILE A 10 -6.18 -4.38 -5.86
N ILE A 11 -5.05 -4.25 -5.17
CA ILE A 11 -4.15 -3.12 -5.33
C ILE A 11 -2.76 -3.67 -5.65
N PRO A 12 -2.16 -3.29 -6.78
CA PRO A 12 -0.79 -3.72 -7.08
C PRO A 12 0.23 -2.95 -6.22
N ILE A 13 1.23 -3.68 -5.75
CA ILE A 13 2.36 -3.10 -5.03
C ILE A 13 3.51 -2.97 -6.01
N ARG A 14 4.02 -1.77 -6.17
CA ARG A 14 5.11 -1.49 -7.13
C ARG A 14 6.46 -1.44 -6.43
N SER A 15 7.51 -1.74 -7.18
CA SER A 15 8.87 -1.68 -6.63
C SER A 15 9.34 -0.25 -6.41
N GLU A 16 8.79 0.70 -7.17
CA GLU A 16 9.12 2.12 -7.04
C GLU A 16 7.84 2.95 -7.14
N SER A 17 7.95 4.22 -6.85
CA SER A 17 6.82 5.14 -6.88
C SER A 17 6.45 5.54 -8.32
N SER A 18 6.14 4.55 -9.14
CA SER A 18 5.79 4.74 -10.54
C SER A 18 4.86 3.63 -11.00
N GLU A 19 3.87 3.97 -11.81
CA GLU A 19 2.94 2.99 -12.37
C GLU A 19 3.61 2.08 -13.39
N THR A 20 4.75 2.50 -13.92
CA THR A 20 5.48 1.70 -14.90
C THR A 20 6.53 0.80 -14.25
N SER A 21 6.72 0.90 -12.95
CA SER A 21 7.67 0.04 -12.27
C SER A 21 7.09 -1.37 -12.08
N GLU A 22 7.98 -2.30 -11.79
CA GLU A 22 7.59 -3.71 -11.64
C GLU A 22 6.64 -3.90 -10.46
N MET A 23 5.63 -4.73 -10.65
CA MET A 23 4.73 -5.13 -9.58
C MET A 23 5.40 -6.23 -8.76
N VAL A 24 5.62 -5.97 -7.48
CA VAL A 24 6.31 -6.94 -6.61
C VAL A 24 5.36 -7.75 -5.76
N SER A 25 4.14 -7.26 -5.56
CA SER A 25 3.12 -7.97 -4.78
C SER A 25 1.77 -7.33 -5.04
N GLN A 26 0.75 -7.77 -4.28
CA GLN A 26 -0.59 -7.21 -4.40
C GLN A 26 -1.31 -7.31 -3.05
N ILE A 27 -2.30 -6.43 -2.86
CA ILE A 27 -3.14 -6.41 -1.67
C ILE A 27 -4.56 -6.72 -2.13
N LEU A 28 -5.22 -7.64 -1.44
CA LEU A 28 -6.58 -8.03 -1.76
C LEU A 28 -7.59 -7.26 -0.90
N PHE A 29 -8.84 -7.27 -1.32
CA PHE A 29 -9.91 -6.57 -0.62
C PHE A 29 -9.96 -6.94 0.86
N GLY A 30 -10.04 -5.93 1.70
CA GLY A 30 -10.14 -6.12 3.15
C GLY A 30 -8.82 -6.27 3.86
N GLU A 31 -7.73 -6.46 3.13
CA GLU A 31 -6.41 -6.54 3.75
C GLU A 31 -5.93 -5.17 4.17
N HIS A 32 -5.23 -5.12 5.28
CA HIS A 32 -4.64 -3.87 5.76
C HIS A 32 -3.12 -4.00 5.78
N PHE A 33 -2.47 -2.85 5.83
CA PHE A 33 -1.02 -2.75 5.76
C PHE A 33 -0.54 -1.53 6.51
N LYS A 34 0.73 -1.53 6.84
CA LYS A 34 1.36 -0.41 7.54
C LYS A 34 1.90 0.58 6.52
N VAL A 35 1.60 1.86 6.71
CA VAL A 35 2.15 2.92 5.86
C VAL A 35 3.44 3.40 6.50
N LEU A 36 4.56 3.18 5.81
CA LEU A 36 5.88 3.53 6.32
C LEU A 36 6.25 4.97 6.01
N ASP A 37 5.90 5.44 4.82
CA ASP A 37 6.25 6.78 4.37
C ASP A 37 5.21 7.25 3.37
N LYS A 38 4.43 8.24 3.76
CA LYS A 38 3.39 8.78 2.88
C LYS A 38 3.92 10.00 2.16
N ARG A 39 3.97 9.92 0.85
CA ARG A 39 4.37 11.01 -0.02
C ARG A 39 3.14 11.63 -0.67
N LYS A 40 3.37 12.63 -1.51
CA LYS A 40 2.30 13.41 -2.12
C LYS A 40 1.36 12.55 -2.98
N GLN A 41 1.89 11.60 -3.70
CA GLN A 41 1.12 10.78 -4.64
C GLN A 41 1.26 9.29 -4.36
N TRP A 42 2.38 8.85 -3.79
CA TRP A 42 2.68 7.45 -3.52
C TRP A 42 3.02 7.27 -2.06
N SER A 43 2.74 6.07 -1.55
CA SER A 43 3.11 5.72 -0.19
C SER A 43 3.93 4.45 -0.20
N LYS A 44 4.98 4.41 0.62
CA LYS A 44 5.72 3.19 0.87
C LYS A 44 5.00 2.43 1.97
N VAL A 45 4.71 1.17 1.72
CA VAL A 45 3.92 0.36 2.65
C VAL A 45 4.60 -0.98 2.90
N ARG A 46 4.23 -1.60 4.00
CA ARG A 46 4.67 -2.96 4.34
C ARG A 46 3.44 -3.80 4.55
N LEU A 47 3.37 -4.92 3.86
CA LEU A 47 2.25 -5.84 4.01
C LEU A 47 2.34 -6.55 5.35
N HIS A 48 1.17 -6.78 5.94
CA HIS A 48 1.11 -7.36 7.27
C HIS A 48 1.59 -8.82 7.29
N PHE A 49 1.24 -9.57 6.28
CA PHE A 49 1.39 -11.00 6.41
C PHE A 49 2.71 -11.57 5.86
N ASP A 50 3.40 -10.89 4.95
CA ASP A 50 4.67 -11.39 4.42
C ASP A 50 5.82 -10.39 4.53
N ASN A 51 5.58 -9.26 5.19
CA ASN A 51 6.57 -8.19 5.35
C ASN A 51 7.13 -7.65 4.03
N CYS A 52 6.42 -7.85 2.94
CA CYS A 52 6.80 -7.31 1.65
C CYS A 52 6.62 -5.80 1.66
N GLU A 53 7.61 -5.07 1.20
CA GLU A 53 7.55 -3.61 1.13
C GLU A 53 7.49 -3.16 -0.33
N GLY A 54 6.79 -2.07 -0.56
CA GLY A 54 6.69 -1.50 -1.89
C GLY A 54 5.87 -0.22 -1.86
N TYR A 55 5.46 0.24 -3.04
CA TYR A 55 4.76 1.50 -3.18
C TYR A 55 3.37 1.29 -3.75
N ILE A 56 2.41 2.07 -3.25
CA ILE A 56 1.05 2.08 -3.80
C ILE A 56 0.60 3.53 -3.99
N ASP A 57 -0.32 3.73 -4.93
CA ASP A 57 -0.89 5.03 -5.19
C ASP A 57 -1.83 5.40 -4.04
N ASN A 58 -1.70 6.62 -3.53
CA ASN A 58 -2.50 7.10 -2.41
C ASN A 58 -4.00 7.10 -2.69
N LYS A 59 -4.39 7.07 -3.95
CA LYS A 59 -5.80 7.04 -4.33
C LYS A 59 -6.41 5.65 -4.27
N GLN A 60 -5.60 4.63 -4.07
CA GLN A 60 -6.06 3.25 -4.15
C GLN A 60 -6.35 2.61 -2.80
N TYR A 61 -6.20 3.34 -1.72
CA TYR A 61 -6.49 2.78 -0.41
C TYR A 61 -7.12 3.81 0.51
N ILE A 62 -7.74 3.32 1.58
CA ILE A 62 -8.30 4.16 2.62
C ILE A 62 -7.33 4.19 3.79
N GLU A 63 -7.01 5.39 4.23
CA GLU A 63 -6.09 5.60 5.34
C GLU A 63 -6.85 5.46 6.65
N ILE A 64 -6.28 4.70 7.59
CA ILE A 64 -6.81 4.57 8.93
C ILE A 64 -5.69 4.81 9.92
N SER A 65 -5.99 5.52 11.00
CA SER A 65 -5.00 5.75 12.03
C SER A 65 -5.31 4.87 13.24
N GLU A 66 -4.24 4.40 13.85
CA GLU A 66 -4.36 3.62 15.07
C GLU A 66 -4.51 4.57 16.25
N GLU A 67 -5.44 4.27 17.10
CA GLU A 67 -5.66 5.05 18.30
C GLU A 67 -5.31 4.30 19.54
#